data_e4b7d3d516de5afd153da467e64f1645
#
_entry.id   e4b7d3d516de5afd153da467e64f1645
#
_cell.length_a   1.000
_cell.length_b   1.000
_cell.length_c   1.000
_cell.angle_alpha   90.00
_cell.angle_beta   90.00
_cell.angle_gamma   90.00
#
_symmetry.space_group_name_H-M   'P 1'
#
loop_
_entity.id
_entity.type
_entity.pdbx_description
1 polymer ?
#
loop_
_entity_poly.entity_id
_entity_poly.type
_entity_poly.pdbx_seq_one_letter_code
_entity_poly.pdbx_strand_id
1 'polypeptide(L)'
;MSTPPRRPAALTALVVAVVGLALALAACGGETSADGGVPGGSGSAATVVGAGASFPYPLYSAWGQEYNGVSGVKLNYQSIGSSGGIAAIQAKTVDFGASDAPLAEEELASAGLLQFPMCVGGVVPVVNLEGIADGQLRLTGALLARLFMGEITRWNDAALAAANPGVELPDAKVNIVHRSDGSGTTWIFTNYLTAVAGDVWTAGADKEIAWPTGVGGKGNEGVAASVQQLSGSIGYVEYAYAKQTQMTSVQLQNKDGDWVRPSLGSFSAAAAEADWESALPAMDLALVDQPGAATWPITGASFILIQKDSVDAAQVKAALAFFDWAFENGSATAERLDYVPLPANVYQLVESDVWSNATAAGAVVWE
;
A
#
# COMPACT_ATOMS: atom_id res chain seq x y z
N MET A 1 22.30 64.39 -13.30
CA MET A 1 23.63 64.26 -12.71
C MET A 1 23.94 62.81 -12.51
N SER A 2 24.80 62.30 -13.37
CA SER A 2 25.84 61.28 -13.26
C SER A 2 25.48 59.90 -12.68
N THR A 3 25.19 58.98 -13.57
CA THR A 3 25.34 57.53 -13.37
C THR A 3 26.81 57.11 -13.52
N PRO A 4 27.35 56.20 -12.68
CA PRO A 4 28.64 55.56 -12.96
C PRO A 4 28.47 54.20 -13.67
N PRO A 5 29.52 53.67 -14.34
CA PRO A 5 29.42 52.68 -15.40
C PRO A 5 29.51 51.23 -14.91
N ARG A 6 28.88 50.31 -15.68
CA ARG A 6 28.99 48.87 -15.60
C ARG A 6 30.37 48.38 -16.02
N ARG A 7 30.97 47.45 -15.25
CA ARG A 7 32.12 46.64 -15.66
C ARG A 7 31.67 45.21 -16.01
N PRO A 8 32.26 44.57 -17.03
CA PRO A 8 31.88 43.21 -17.45
C PRO A 8 32.57 42.13 -16.62
N ALA A 9 31.83 41.04 -16.34
CA ALA A 9 32.35 39.83 -15.72
C ALA A 9 33.09 38.97 -16.75
N ALA A 10 34.31 38.56 -16.42
CA ALA A 10 35.13 37.67 -17.23
C ALA A 10 34.68 36.21 -17.09
N LEU A 11 34.45 35.56 -18.23
CA LEU A 11 34.30 34.11 -18.36
C LEU A 11 35.67 33.44 -18.21
N THR A 12 35.83 32.58 -17.21
CA THR A 12 36.98 31.67 -17.10
C THR A 12 36.57 30.28 -17.59
N ALA A 13 37.03 29.92 -18.77
CA ALA A 13 36.87 28.58 -19.35
C ALA A 13 37.88 27.60 -18.72
N LEU A 14 37.40 26.51 -18.14
CA LEU A 14 38.24 25.43 -17.64
C LEU A 14 38.32 24.34 -18.72
N VAL A 15 39.51 24.16 -19.30
CA VAL A 15 39.83 23.06 -20.23
C VAL A 15 40.24 21.84 -19.42
N VAL A 16 39.49 20.73 -19.55
CA VAL A 16 39.89 19.44 -19.00
C VAL A 16 40.55 18.63 -20.13
N ALA A 17 41.85 18.32 -19.94
CA ALA A 17 42.62 17.47 -20.83
C ALA A 17 42.32 16.00 -20.55
N VAL A 18 41.92 15.25 -21.58
CA VAL A 18 41.81 13.76 -21.56
C VAL A 18 43.15 13.19 -21.93
N VAL A 19 43.78 12.47 -20.97
CA VAL A 19 44.99 11.66 -21.23
C VAL A 19 44.55 10.23 -21.51
N GLY A 20 44.70 9.81 -22.75
CA GLY A 20 44.51 8.41 -23.15
C GLY A 20 45.78 7.58 -22.82
N LEU A 21 45.60 6.44 -22.17
CA LEU A 21 46.65 5.46 -21.95
C LEU A 21 46.29 4.16 -22.70
N ALA A 22 47.00 3.94 -23.81
CA ALA A 22 46.99 2.69 -24.56
C ALA A 22 47.95 1.71 -23.91
N LEU A 23 47.49 0.48 -23.55
CA LEU A 23 48.35 -0.63 -23.13
C LEU A 23 48.28 -1.76 -24.15
N ALA A 24 49.47 -2.12 -24.60
CA ALA A 24 49.75 -3.14 -25.62
C ALA A 24 49.51 -4.56 -25.14
N LEU A 25 49.03 -5.41 -26.06
CA LEU A 25 48.98 -6.87 -25.93
C LEU A 25 50.40 -7.45 -25.95
N ALA A 26 50.69 -8.32 -24.99
CA ALA A 26 51.75 -9.31 -25.13
C ALA A 26 51.14 -10.70 -25.00
N ALA A 27 51.16 -11.44 -26.09
CA ALA A 27 50.84 -12.87 -26.13
C ALA A 27 52.01 -13.69 -25.67
N CYS A 28 51.79 -14.65 -24.76
CA CYS A 28 52.63 -15.83 -24.62
C CYS A 28 51.76 -17.04 -24.34
N GLY A 29 51.83 -18.03 -25.22
CA GLY A 29 51.14 -19.30 -25.11
C GLY A 29 51.77 -20.21 -24.08
N GLY A 30 50.98 -21.14 -23.55
CA GLY A 30 51.39 -22.25 -22.69
C GLY A 30 50.24 -23.25 -22.60
N GLU A 31 50.49 -24.46 -23.09
CA GLU A 31 49.52 -25.57 -23.23
C GLU A 31 49.18 -26.27 -21.91
N THR A 32 47.97 -26.75 -21.86
CA THR A 32 47.43 -27.98 -21.24
C THR A 32 47.54 -28.22 -19.75
N SER A 33 46.37 -28.23 -19.11
CA SER A 33 45.91 -29.38 -18.30
C SER A 33 44.37 -29.34 -18.21
N ALA A 34 43.74 -30.39 -18.69
CA ALA A 34 42.30 -30.64 -18.50
C ALA A 34 42.09 -31.04 -17.05
N ASP A 35 41.39 -30.23 -16.31
CA ASP A 35 40.74 -30.62 -15.06
C ASP A 35 39.28 -30.23 -15.13
N GLY A 36 38.40 -31.20 -14.88
CA GLY A 36 36.95 -31.10 -15.03
C GLY A 36 36.33 -30.14 -14.02
N GLY A 37 36.33 -28.85 -14.34
CA GLY A 37 35.58 -27.83 -13.62
C GLY A 37 34.11 -27.92 -14.03
N VAL A 38 33.26 -28.34 -13.10
CA VAL A 38 31.78 -28.18 -13.17
C VAL A 38 31.51 -26.74 -13.55
N PRO A 39 30.70 -26.45 -14.59
CA PRO A 39 30.27 -25.08 -14.84
C PRO A 39 29.38 -24.66 -13.68
N GLY A 40 29.93 -23.94 -12.73
CA GLY A 40 29.17 -23.14 -11.81
C GLY A 40 28.44 -22.08 -12.62
N GLY A 41 27.25 -22.38 -13.07
CA GLY A 41 26.33 -21.39 -13.61
C GLY A 41 26.07 -20.36 -12.52
N SER A 42 26.71 -19.20 -12.62
CA SER A 42 26.24 -18.00 -11.95
C SER A 42 24.94 -17.57 -12.65
N GLY A 43 23.88 -18.32 -12.42
CA GLY A 43 22.53 -17.86 -12.72
C GLY A 43 22.31 -16.60 -11.91
N SER A 44 22.09 -15.46 -12.54
CA SER A 44 21.62 -14.28 -11.81
C SER A 44 20.37 -14.72 -11.05
N ALA A 45 20.35 -14.47 -9.74
CA ALA A 45 19.18 -14.79 -8.93
C ALA A 45 17.93 -14.19 -9.63
N ALA A 46 16.91 -15.02 -9.83
CA ALA A 46 15.66 -14.55 -10.44
C ALA A 46 15.12 -13.37 -9.63
N THR A 47 14.57 -12.37 -10.31
CA THR A 47 14.00 -11.19 -9.65
C THR A 47 12.55 -11.11 -10.03
N VAL A 48 11.66 -11.05 -9.06
CA VAL A 48 10.24 -10.76 -9.23
C VAL A 48 10.06 -9.25 -9.05
N VAL A 49 9.45 -8.60 -10.04
CA VAL A 49 9.22 -7.15 -10.08
C VAL A 49 7.75 -6.87 -9.87
N GLY A 50 7.43 -6.11 -8.82
CA GLY A 50 6.07 -5.66 -8.55
C GLY A 50 5.98 -4.17 -8.35
N ALA A 51 4.79 -3.61 -8.51
CA ALA A 51 4.52 -2.21 -8.22
C ALA A 51 3.08 -1.99 -7.76
N GLY A 52 2.85 -0.96 -6.96
CA GLY A 52 1.48 -0.60 -6.60
C GLY A 52 1.31 0.01 -5.22
N ALA A 53 0.27 -0.45 -4.55
CA ALA A 53 -0.19 0.06 -3.27
C ALA A 53 0.92 0.21 -2.23
N SER A 54 0.91 1.32 -1.50
CA SER A 54 1.79 1.51 -0.34
C SER A 54 1.28 0.79 0.91
N PHE A 55 0.00 0.46 0.96
CA PHE A 55 -0.64 -0.25 2.06
C PHE A 55 0.12 -1.54 2.44
N PRO A 56 0.38 -2.52 1.54
CA PRO A 56 1.06 -3.76 1.88
C PRO A 56 2.60 -3.66 1.85
N TYR A 57 3.19 -2.50 1.52
CA TYR A 57 4.62 -2.37 1.29
C TYR A 57 5.49 -2.85 2.47
N PRO A 58 5.18 -2.53 3.75
CA PRO A 58 5.95 -3.07 4.88
C PRO A 58 5.96 -4.59 4.92
N LEU A 59 4.81 -5.21 4.65
CA LEU A 59 4.64 -6.67 4.64
C LEU A 59 5.37 -7.32 3.45
N TYR A 60 5.17 -6.82 2.23
CA TYR A 60 5.82 -7.37 1.04
C TYR A 60 7.34 -7.23 1.10
N SER A 61 7.84 -6.14 1.71
CA SER A 61 9.27 -5.96 1.93
C SER A 61 9.84 -7.01 2.89
N ALA A 62 9.12 -7.32 3.97
CA ALA A 62 9.52 -8.35 4.92
C ALA A 62 9.47 -9.74 4.29
N TRP A 63 8.36 -10.11 3.65
CA TRP A 63 8.22 -11.37 2.93
C TRP A 63 9.27 -11.55 1.82
N GLY A 64 9.57 -10.48 1.07
CA GLY A 64 10.59 -10.52 0.03
C GLY A 64 11.99 -10.82 0.57
N GLN A 65 12.32 -10.33 1.77
CA GLN A 65 13.58 -10.64 2.45
C GLN A 65 13.62 -12.09 2.94
N GLU A 66 12.52 -12.57 3.56
CA GLU A 66 12.41 -13.95 4.06
C GLU A 66 12.43 -14.95 2.89
N TYR A 67 11.67 -14.70 1.83
CA TYR A 67 11.64 -15.53 0.63
C TYR A 67 12.99 -15.58 -0.09
N ASN A 68 13.70 -14.46 -0.16
CA ASN A 68 15.06 -14.45 -0.72
C ASN A 68 16.02 -15.36 0.08
N GLY A 69 15.86 -15.42 1.40
CA GLY A 69 16.67 -16.28 2.27
C GLY A 69 16.50 -17.78 1.99
N VAL A 70 15.32 -18.21 1.53
CA VAL A 70 15.02 -19.63 1.27
C VAL A 70 15.07 -20.01 -0.21
N SER A 71 14.75 -19.11 -1.13
CA SER A 71 14.65 -19.37 -2.57
C SER A 71 15.80 -18.78 -3.39
N GLY A 72 16.51 -17.77 -2.86
CA GLY A 72 17.45 -16.94 -3.61
C GLY A 72 16.80 -15.94 -4.58
N VAL A 73 15.46 -15.95 -4.74
CA VAL A 73 14.70 -15.01 -5.58
C VAL A 73 14.62 -13.65 -4.88
N LYS A 74 14.84 -12.57 -5.61
CA LYS A 74 14.71 -11.20 -5.10
C LYS A 74 13.33 -10.63 -5.44
N LEU A 75 12.70 -9.97 -4.49
CA LEU A 75 11.54 -9.13 -4.74
C LEU A 75 11.98 -7.68 -4.93
N ASN A 76 11.62 -7.08 -6.05
CA ASN A 76 11.73 -5.64 -6.30
C ASN A 76 10.33 -5.03 -6.38
N TYR A 77 9.84 -4.53 -5.25
CA TYR A 77 8.51 -3.93 -5.17
C TYR A 77 8.60 -2.40 -5.09
N GLN A 78 7.88 -1.70 -5.97
CA GLN A 78 7.81 -0.25 -6.04
C GLN A 78 6.49 0.26 -5.44
N SER A 79 6.56 0.93 -4.29
CA SER A 79 5.42 1.59 -3.65
C SER A 79 5.07 2.89 -4.40
N ILE A 80 4.14 2.82 -5.36
CA ILE A 80 3.77 3.94 -6.26
C ILE A 80 2.28 4.27 -6.26
N GLY A 81 1.53 3.68 -5.33
CA GLY A 81 0.08 3.79 -5.21
C GLY A 81 -0.68 2.80 -6.09
N SER A 82 -1.93 2.52 -5.73
CA SER A 82 -2.77 1.51 -6.41
C SER A 82 -2.99 1.83 -7.88
N SER A 83 -3.31 3.08 -8.23
CA SER A 83 -3.44 3.48 -9.65
C SER A 83 -2.15 3.26 -10.43
N GLY A 84 -0.99 3.52 -9.80
CA GLY A 84 0.33 3.25 -10.40
C GLY A 84 0.58 1.77 -10.64
N GLY A 85 0.19 0.91 -9.69
CA GLY A 85 0.29 -0.55 -9.81
C GLY A 85 -0.59 -1.11 -10.91
N ILE A 86 -1.86 -0.68 -10.97
CA ILE A 86 -2.79 -1.04 -12.04
C ILE A 86 -2.23 -0.64 -13.41
N ALA A 87 -1.75 0.60 -13.55
CA ALA A 87 -1.16 1.07 -14.80
C ALA A 87 0.10 0.28 -15.20
N ALA A 88 0.96 -0.05 -14.24
CA ALA A 88 2.19 -0.80 -14.49
C ALA A 88 1.92 -2.23 -14.98
N ILE A 89 0.97 -2.95 -14.37
CA ILE A 89 0.61 -4.31 -14.80
C ILE A 89 -0.14 -4.30 -16.15
N GLN A 90 -0.99 -3.33 -16.39
CA GLN A 90 -1.65 -3.16 -17.71
C GLN A 90 -0.63 -2.85 -18.81
N ALA A 91 0.39 -2.04 -18.50
CA ALA A 91 1.50 -1.75 -19.43
C ALA A 91 2.51 -2.90 -19.54
N LYS A 92 2.34 -4.01 -18.79
CA LYS A 92 3.24 -5.18 -18.77
C LYS A 92 4.70 -4.82 -18.43
N THR A 93 4.89 -3.85 -17.54
CA THR A 93 6.22 -3.40 -17.09
C THR A 93 6.66 -4.04 -15.78
N VAL A 94 5.77 -4.80 -15.15
CA VAL A 94 5.98 -5.53 -13.90
C VAL A 94 5.35 -6.92 -14.00
N ASP A 95 5.77 -7.85 -13.13
CA ASP A 95 5.25 -9.20 -13.07
C ASP A 95 3.92 -9.28 -12.33
N PHE A 96 3.74 -8.38 -11.35
CA PHE A 96 2.47 -8.19 -10.66
C PHE A 96 2.22 -6.73 -10.30
N GLY A 97 0.95 -6.35 -10.29
CA GLY A 97 0.46 -5.10 -9.70
C GLY A 97 -0.10 -5.35 -8.30
N ALA A 98 -0.17 -4.31 -7.46
CA ALA A 98 -0.88 -4.38 -6.19
C ALA A 98 -1.82 -3.18 -6.02
N SER A 99 -3.04 -3.44 -5.54
CA SER A 99 -4.07 -2.44 -5.31
C SER A 99 -4.92 -2.79 -4.09
N ASP A 100 -5.23 -1.80 -3.24
CA ASP A 100 -6.18 -1.99 -2.14
C ASP A 100 -7.61 -1.58 -2.54
N ALA A 101 -7.77 -1.08 -3.77
CA ALA A 101 -9.05 -0.93 -4.44
C ALA A 101 -9.16 -2.06 -5.47
N PRO A 102 -10.03 -3.06 -5.27
CA PRO A 102 -10.19 -4.14 -6.23
C PRO A 102 -10.72 -3.60 -7.55
N LEU A 103 -10.40 -4.29 -8.64
CA LEU A 103 -11.00 -4.09 -9.94
C LEU A 103 -12.26 -4.95 -10.07
N ALA A 104 -13.30 -4.40 -10.66
CA ALA A 104 -14.50 -5.16 -10.99
C ALA A 104 -14.22 -6.21 -12.07
N GLU A 105 -15.07 -7.23 -12.16
CA GLU A 105 -14.92 -8.33 -13.12
C GLU A 105 -14.78 -7.84 -14.57
N GLU A 106 -15.57 -6.83 -14.97
CA GLU A 106 -15.53 -6.23 -16.30
C GLU A 106 -14.20 -5.52 -16.58
N GLU A 107 -13.62 -4.86 -15.58
CA GLU A 107 -12.33 -4.18 -15.68
C GLU A 107 -11.20 -5.22 -15.81
N LEU A 108 -11.23 -6.29 -15.01
CA LEU A 108 -10.28 -7.40 -15.08
C LEU A 108 -10.33 -8.07 -16.46
N ALA A 109 -11.53 -8.38 -16.94
CA ALA A 109 -11.72 -9.01 -18.25
C ALA A 109 -11.21 -8.13 -19.40
N SER A 110 -11.52 -6.83 -19.37
CA SER A 110 -11.09 -5.87 -20.40
C SER A 110 -9.58 -5.67 -20.43
N ALA A 111 -8.94 -5.74 -19.25
CA ALA A 111 -7.49 -5.57 -19.09
C ALA A 111 -6.71 -6.89 -19.26
N GLY A 112 -7.40 -8.04 -19.35
CA GLY A 112 -6.77 -9.36 -19.42
C GLY A 112 -5.99 -9.69 -18.13
N LEU A 113 -6.56 -9.35 -16.97
CA LEU A 113 -5.95 -9.55 -15.66
C LEU A 113 -6.73 -10.58 -14.83
N LEU A 114 -6.02 -11.19 -13.89
CA LEU A 114 -6.57 -11.92 -12.75
C LEU A 114 -6.25 -11.16 -11.48
N GLN A 115 -7.12 -11.29 -10.46
CA GLN A 115 -7.00 -10.62 -9.19
C GLN A 115 -7.22 -11.59 -8.04
N PHE A 116 -6.43 -11.44 -6.96
CA PHE A 116 -6.65 -12.20 -5.72
C PHE A 116 -6.22 -11.38 -4.50
N PRO A 117 -6.90 -11.54 -3.34
CA PRO A 117 -6.49 -10.90 -2.09
C PRO A 117 -5.22 -11.53 -1.55
N MET A 118 -4.42 -10.76 -0.79
CA MET A 118 -3.17 -11.26 -0.21
C MET A 118 -3.03 -11.00 1.28
N CYS A 119 -3.56 -9.89 1.76
CA CYS A 119 -3.60 -9.56 3.18
C CYS A 119 -4.74 -8.59 3.48
N VAL A 120 -5.15 -8.54 4.74
CA VAL A 120 -6.11 -7.55 5.24
C VAL A 120 -5.42 -6.67 6.28
N GLY A 121 -5.83 -5.40 6.37
CA GLY A 121 -5.31 -4.46 7.36
C GLY A 121 -6.31 -3.34 7.65
N GLY A 122 -5.96 -2.48 8.61
CA GLY A 122 -6.78 -1.35 9.01
C GLY A 122 -6.27 -0.02 8.45
N VAL A 123 -7.17 0.78 7.90
CA VAL A 123 -6.92 2.21 7.67
C VAL A 123 -7.27 2.95 8.94
N VAL A 124 -6.32 3.69 9.49
CA VAL A 124 -6.47 4.35 10.79
C VAL A 124 -6.33 5.86 10.67
N PRO A 125 -7.28 6.64 11.18
CA PRO A 125 -7.09 8.07 11.37
C PRO A 125 -6.03 8.31 12.44
N VAL A 126 -5.07 9.17 12.11
CA VAL A 126 -3.94 9.55 12.98
C VAL A 126 -3.88 11.06 13.16
N VAL A 127 -3.50 11.49 14.34
CA VAL A 127 -3.50 12.91 14.70
C VAL A 127 -2.15 13.37 15.25
N ASN A 128 -1.85 14.66 15.10
CA ASN A 128 -0.74 15.34 15.76
C ASN A 128 -1.29 16.44 16.65
N LEU A 129 -1.72 16.05 17.86
CA LEU A 129 -2.34 16.92 18.85
C LEU A 129 -1.58 16.84 20.17
N GLU A 130 -1.09 17.98 20.63
CA GLU A 130 -0.45 18.10 21.94
C GLU A 130 -1.44 17.75 23.07
N GLY A 131 -1.00 16.95 24.03
CA GLY A 131 -1.80 16.54 25.18
C GLY A 131 -2.79 15.40 24.92
N ILE A 132 -2.91 14.89 23.70
CA ILE A 132 -3.78 13.76 23.36
C ILE A 132 -2.94 12.48 23.23
N ALA A 133 -3.24 11.50 24.08
CA ALA A 133 -2.58 10.20 24.04
C ALA A 133 -3.16 9.27 22.97
N ASP A 134 -2.40 8.24 22.57
CA ASP A 134 -2.85 7.23 21.63
C ASP A 134 -4.15 6.55 22.08
N GLY A 135 -5.13 6.49 21.18
CA GLY A 135 -6.46 5.96 21.43
C GLY A 135 -7.28 6.76 22.47
N GLN A 136 -6.93 7.98 22.80
CA GLN A 136 -7.73 8.81 23.70
C GLN A 136 -8.86 9.54 22.97
N LEU A 137 -8.59 10.03 21.75
CA LEU A 137 -9.59 10.74 20.95
C LEU A 137 -10.60 9.75 20.33
N ARG A 138 -11.87 10.10 20.42
CA ARG A 138 -13.00 9.32 19.90
C ARG A 138 -13.67 10.07 18.75
N LEU A 139 -13.90 9.41 17.62
CA LEU A 139 -14.60 9.96 16.47
C LEU A 139 -15.67 8.98 15.98
N THR A 140 -16.87 9.48 15.71
CA THR A 140 -17.87 8.77 14.91
C THR A 140 -17.54 8.94 13.43
N GLY A 141 -18.10 8.09 12.57
CA GLY A 141 -17.96 8.25 11.11
C GLY A 141 -18.44 9.61 10.62
N ALA A 142 -19.55 10.12 11.18
CA ALA A 142 -20.07 11.44 10.86
C ALA A 142 -19.14 12.58 11.28
N LEU A 143 -18.50 12.50 12.46
CA LEU A 143 -17.49 13.49 12.87
C LEU A 143 -16.27 13.45 11.98
N LEU A 144 -15.81 12.25 11.61
CA LEU A 144 -14.69 12.08 10.69
C LEU A 144 -15.01 12.67 9.31
N ALA A 145 -16.20 12.42 8.78
CA ALA A 145 -16.66 13.03 7.53
C ALA A 145 -16.69 14.57 7.60
N ARG A 146 -17.25 15.16 8.67
CA ARG A 146 -17.29 16.61 8.86
C ARG A 146 -15.91 17.25 8.97
N LEU A 147 -14.93 16.56 9.59
CA LEU A 147 -13.56 17.00 9.63
C LEU A 147 -12.97 17.06 8.21
N PHE A 148 -13.07 15.99 7.43
CA PHE A 148 -12.50 15.91 6.08
C PHE A 148 -13.27 16.75 5.04
N MET A 149 -14.54 17.07 5.29
CA MET A 149 -15.31 18.06 4.52
C MET A 149 -14.91 19.52 4.87
N GLY A 150 -14.15 19.73 5.95
CA GLY A 150 -13.77 21.07 6.42
C GLY A 150 -14.89 21.83 7.14
N GLU A 151 -15.94 21.16 7.57
CA GLU A 151 -17.01 21.75 8.39
C GLU A 151 -16.55 22.00 9.82
N ILE A 152 -15.78 21.07 10.40
CA ILE A 152 -15.15 21.23 11.70
C ILE A 152 -13.72 21.74 11.45
N THR A 153 -13.47 22.99 11.85
CA THR A 153 -12.21 23.67 11.57
C THR A 153 -11.33 23.86 12.81
N ARG A 154 -11.83 23.54 14.01
CA ARG A 154 -11.11 23.63 15.28
C ARG A 154 -11.31 22.36 16.11
N TRP A 155 -10.27 21.96 16.83
CA TRP A 155 -10.33 20.76 17.66
C TRP A 155 -11.26 20.89 18.87
N ASN A 156 -11.45 22.09 19.43
CA ASN A 156 -12.38 22.34 20.53
C ASN A 156 -13.83 22.57 20.07
N ASP A 157 -14.20 22.14 18.84
CA ASP A 157 -15.58 22.18 18.37
C ASP A 157 -16.52 21.44 19.34
N ALA A 158 -17.72 21.98 19.54
CA ALA A 158 -18.68 21.44 20.50
C ALA A 158 -19.10 19.99 20.18
N ALA A 159 -19.17 19.60 18.90
CA ALA A 159 -19.50 18.23 18.51
C ALA A 159 -18.37 17.25 18.84
N LEU A 160 -17.10 17.67 18.68
CA LEU A 160 -15.97 16.88 19.10
C LEU A 160 -15.90 16.74 20.62
N ALA A 161 -16.14 17.85 21.36
CA ALA A 161 -16.15 17.83 22.81
C ALA A 161 -17.26 16.92 23.38
N ALA A 162 -18.43 16.91 22.75
CA ALA A 162 -19.55 16.03 23.15
C ALA A 162 -19.22 14.53 23.00
N ALA A 163 -18.46 14.15 21.96
CA ALA A 163 -18.00 12.77 21.75
C ALA A 163 -16.81 12.36 22.65
N ASN A 164 -16.15 13.34 23.29
CA ASN A 164 -14.93 13.17 24.07
C ASN A 164 -15.06 13.71 25.52
N PRO A 165 -16.05 13.24 26.32
CA PRO A 165 -16.25 13.76 27.67
C PRO A 165 -14.99 13.52 28.53
N GLY A 166 -14.52 14.59 29.18
CA GLY A 166 -13.34 14.55 30.05
C GLY A 166 -12.00 14.65 29.32
N VAL A 167 -11.99 14.80 27.99
CA VAL A 167 -10.80 15.10 27.19
C VAL A 167 -10.73 16.61 26.96
N GLU A 168 -9.60 17.23 27.33
CA GLU A 168 -9.36 18.64 27.05
C GLU A 168 -8.86 18.80 25.61
N LEU A 169 -9.75 19.16 24.71
CA LEU A 169 -9.41 19.39 23.30
C LEU A 169 -8.81 20.78 23.11
N PRO A 170 -7.64 20.93 22.44
CA PRO A 170 -6.98 22.21 22.31
C PRO A 170 -7.76 23.17 21.39
N ASP A 171 -7.66 24.48 21.67
CA ASP A 171 -8.11 25.51 20.75
C ASP A 171 -7.13 25.67 19.58
N ALA A 172 -7.03 24.64 18.76
CA ALA A 172 -6.14 24.55 17.61
C ALA A 172 -6.93 24.36 16.32
N LYS A 173 -6.39 24.87 15.21
CA LYS A 173 -6.96 24.66 13.87
C LYS A 173 -6.81 23.19 13.50
N VAL A 174 -7.86 22.62 12.87
CA VAL A 174 -7.78 21.32 12.21
C VAL A 174 -7.07 21.47 10.86
N ASN A 175 -6.04 20.68 10.63
CA ASN A 175 -5.30 20.60 9.38
C ASN A 175 -5.47 19.21 8.78
N ILE A 176 -6.15 19.09 7.66
CA ILE A 176 -6.40 17.80 7.00
C ILE A 176 -5.18 17.40 6.17
N VAL A 177 -4.79 16.13 6.28
CA VAL A 177 -3.77 15.51 5.43
C VAL A 177 -4.39 14.31 4.72
N HIS A 178 -4.29 14.27 3.41
CA HIS A 178 -4.87 13.22 2.56
C HIS A 178 -3.83 12.70 1.57
N ARG A 179 -4.17 11.67 0.80
CA ARG A 179 -3.31 11.14 -0.26
C ARG A 179 -3.31 12.07 -1.48
N SER A 180 -2.16 12.19 -2.13
CA SER A 180 -1.98 12.97 -3.36
C SER A 180 -1.76 12.11 -4.60
N ASP A 181 -1.74 10.79 -4.45
CA ASP A 181 -1.60 9.78 -5.49
C ASP A 181 -2.86 8.90 -5.56
N GLY A 182 -3.03 8.14 -6.63
CA GLY A 182 -4.11 7.17 -6.76
C GLY A 182 -3.96 6.01 -5.80
N SER A 183 -4.76 6.02 -4.75
CA SER A 183 -4.57 5.26 -3.52
C SER A 183 -5.72 4.33 -3.19
N GLY A 184 -5.44 3.03 -3.02
CA GLY A 184 -6.39 2.10 -2.46
C GLY A 184 -6.73 2.40 -1.00
N THR A 185 -5.77 2.89 -0.20
CA THR A 185 -6.05 3.37 1.16
C THR A 185 -7.09 4.50 1.17
N THR A 186 -7.04 5.42 0.19
CA THR A 186 -8.06 6.43 -0.03
C THR A 186 -9.41 5.80 -0.40
N TRP A 187 -9.40 4.81 -1.30
CA TRP A 187 -10.62 4.10 -1.69
C TRP A 187 -11.31 3.44 -0.48
N ILE A 188 -10.56 2.72 0.37
CA ILE A 188 -11.08 2.11 1.60
C ILE A 188 -11.68 3.19 2.52
N PHE A 189 -10.93 4.27 2.76
CA PHE A 189 -11.34 5.37 3.65
C PHE A 189 -12.60 6.07 3.14
N THR A 190 -12.68 6.39 1.85
CA THR A 190 -13.81 7.10 1.25
C THR A 190 -15.04 6.22 1.09
N ASN A 191 -14.88 4.91 0.85
CA ASN A 191 -15.98 3.94 0.93
C ASN A 191 -16.61 3.89 2.31
N TYR A 192 -15.77 3.84 3.37
CA TYR A 192 -16.28 3.92 4.74
C TYR A 192 -17.08 5.20 4.97
N LEU A 193 -16.54 6.37 4.64
CA LEU A 193 -17.25 7.65 4.82
C LEU A 193 -18.56 7.70 4.04
N THR A 194 -18.57 7.16 2.82
CA THR A 194 -19.80 7.06 2.01
C THR A 194 -20.84 6.14 2.64
N ALA A 195 -20.41 5.02 3.21
CA ALA A 195 -21.30 4.04 3.84
C ALA A 195 -21.96 4.57 5.12
N VAL A 196 -21.20 5.29 5.98
CA VAL A 196 -21.66 5.65 7.33
C VAL A 196 -22.11 7.12 7.48
N ALA A 197 -21.77 7.99 6.53
CA ALA A 197 -22.02 9.42 6.60
C ALA A 197 -22.34 10.05 5.23
N GLY A 198 -23.02 9.33 4.35
CA GLY A 198 -23.30 9.77 2.98
C GLY A 198 -24.14 11.03 2.84
N ASP A 199 -24.85 11.44 3.89
CA ASP A 199 -25.56 12.70 3.99
C ASP A 199 -24.62 13.91 4.23
N VAL A 200 -23.45 13.67 4.81
CA VAL A 200 -22.38 14.65 5.07
C VAL A 200 -21.26 14.53 4.04
N TRP A 201 -20.82 13.30 3.80
CA TRP A 201 -19.73 13.01 2.87
C TRP A 201 -20.22 13.00 1.43
N THR A 202 -20.03 14.10 0.72
CA THR A 202 -20.50 14.29 -0.67
C THR A 202 -19.38 14.18 -1.71
N ALA A 203 -18.13 13.91 -1.28
CA ALA A 203 -16.98 13.83 -2.18
C ALA A 203 -16.87 12.49 -2.93
N GLY A 204 -17.73 11.50 -2.60
CA GLY A 204 -17.76 10.18 -3.24
C GLY A 204 -16.69 9.23 -2.72
N ALA A 205 -16.59 8.05 -3.37
CA ALA A 205 -15.64 7.00 -3.05
C ALA A 205 -14.83 6.62 -4.29
N ASP A 206 -13.52 6.86 -4.25
CA ASP A 206 -12.59 6.48 -5.32
C ASP A 206 -11.14 6.45 -4.78
N LYS A 207 -10.22 5.97 -5.61
CA LYS A 207 -8.76 6.04 -5.41
C LYS A 207 -8.24 7.48 -5.46
N GLU A 208 -8.91 8.33 -6.23
CA GLU A 208 -8.61 9.74 -6.41
C GLU A 208 -9.91 10.54 -6.36
N ILE A 209 -9.99 11.47 -5.43
CA ILE A 209 -11.15 12.37 -5.28
C ILE A 209 -10.71 13.84 -5.27
N ALA A 210 -11.64 14.73 -5.54
CA ALA A 210 -11.44 16.16 -5.32
C ALA A 210 -11.62 16.46 -3.82
N TRP A 211 -10.51 16.50 -3.08
CA TRP A 211 -10.54 16.77 -1.65
C TRP A 211 -11.06 18.17 -1.35
N PRO A 212 -12.07 18.33 -0.48
CA PRO A 212 -12.63 19.66 -0.16
C PRO A 212 -11.61 20.60 0.49
N THR A 213 -10.67 20.05 1.25
CA THR A 213 -9.65 20.79 1.98
C THR A 213 -8.45 19.89 2.30
N GLY A 214 -7.34 20.48 2.70
CA GLY A 214 -6.18 19.76 3.19
C GLY A 214 -4.93 19.89 2.32
N VAL A 215 -3.92 19.11 2.67
CA VAL A 215 -2.66 18.98 1.95
C VAL A 215 -2.41 17.52 1.58
N GLY A 216 -1.82 17.28 0.43
CA GLY A 216 -1.55 15.94 -0.07
C GLY A 216 -0.21 15.38 0.38
N GLY A 217 -0.19 14.10 0.82
CA GLY A 217 1.01 13.29 1.03
C GLY A 217 1.07 12.13 0.05
N LYS A 218 2.21 11.86 -0.57
CA LYS A 218 2.37 10.72 -1.48
C LYS A 218 2.64 9.44 -0.69
N GLY A 219 1.86 8.40 -0.95
CA GLY A 219 1.92 7.13 -0.22
C GLY A 219 1.44 7.25 1.24
N ASN A 220 1.36 6.13 1.94
CA ASN A 220 1.12 6.13 3.39
C ASN A 220 2.25 6.83 4.15
N GLU A 221 3.48 6.64 3.73
CA GLU A 221 4.68 7.30 4.26
C GLU A 221 4.62 8.83 4.16
N GLY A 222 4.15 9.37 3.03
CA GLY A 222 4.03 10.81 2.83
C GLY A 222 2.92 11.43 3.68
N VAL A 223 1.81 10.73 3.89
CA VAL A 223 0.75 11.16 4.82
C VAL A 223 1.27 11.11 6.26
N ALA A 224 1.92 10.01 6.68
CA ALA A 224 2.48 9.88 8.02
C ALA A 224 3.48 11.02 8.32
N ALA A 225 4.42 11.27 7.42
CA ALA A 225 5.40 12.35 7.57
C ALA A 225 4.73 13.74 7.65
N SER A 226 3.72 14.00 6.84
CA SER A 226 3.01 15.29 6.83
C SER A 226 2.23 15.51 8.14
N VAL A 227 1.56 14.46 8.65
CA VAL A 227 0.85 14.53 9.94
C VAL A 227 1.82 14.81 11.08
N GLN A 228 2.96 14.13 11.13
CA GLN A 228 3.98 14.35 12.18
C GLN A 228 4.54 15.78 12.17
N GLN A 229 4.68 16.38 10.99
CA GLN A 229 5.25 17.72 10.85
C GLN A 229 4.24 18.84 11.10
N LEU A 230 2.94 18.59 10.87
CA LEU A 230 1.91 19.61 10.93
C LEU A 230 1.11 19.51 12.23
N SER A 231 1.39 20.41 13.20
CA SER A 231 0.62 20.46 14.43
C SER A 231 -0.85 20.72 14.19
N GLY A 232 -1.72 20.07 14.96
CA GLY A 232 -3.18 20.16 14.79
C GLY A 232 -3.69 19.37 13.59
N SER A 233 -2.90 18.49 13.01
CA SER A 233 -3.34 17.72 11.85
C SER A 233 -4.05 16.43 12.20
N ILE A 234 -4.86 15.97 11.23
CA ILE A 234 -5.43 14.64 11.13
C ILE A 234 -5.22 14.13 9.70
N GLY A 235 -4.80 12.88 9.57
CA GLY A 235 -4.72 12.15 8.30
C GLY A 235 -5.18 10.71 8.49
N TYR A 236 -5.03 9.89 7.46
CA TYR A 236 -5.31 8.45 7.51
C TYR A 236 -4.17 7.68 6.85
N VAL A 237 -3.78 6.58 7.48
CA VAL A 237 -2.72 5.68 7.00
C VAL A 237 -3.09 4.23 7.25
N GLU A 238 -2.42 3.31 6.59
CA GLU A 238 -2.45 1.90 7.00
C GLU A 238 -1.75 1.75 8.36
N TYR A 239 -2.23 0.83 9.20
CA TYR A 239 -1.88 0.75 10.62
C TYR A 239 -0.40 0.46 10.91
N ALA A 240 0.29 -0.33 10.07
CA ALA A 240 1.71 -0.58 10.25
C ALA A 240 2.53 0.73 10.18
N TYR A 241 2.14 1.69 9.35
CA TYR A 241 2.79 3.00 9.30
C TYR A 241 2.57 3.80 10.60
N ALA A 242 1.34 3.77 11.13
CA ALA A 242 1.06 4.43 12.41
C ALA A 242 1.90 3.84 13.54
N LYS A 243 2.03 2.51 13.60
CA LYS A 243 2.82 1.78 14.61
C LYS A 243 4.32 2.06 14.46
N GLN A 244 4.87 1.91 13.25
CA GLN A 244 6.31 2.10 12.99
C GLN A 244 6.78 3.53 13.29
N THR A 245 5.91 4.50 13.09
CA THR A 245 6.22 5.91 13.32
C THR A 245 5.64 6.46 14.63
N GLN A 246 5.07 5.59 15.48
CA GLN A 246 4.54 5.91 16.80
C GLN A 246 3.52 7.07 16.78
N MET A 247 2.63 7.06 15.81
CA MET A 247 1.59 8.09 15.69
C MET A 247 0.45 7.86 16.68
N THR A 248 -0.21 8.94 17.07
CA THR A 248 -1.43 8.89 17.88
C THR A 248 -2.61 8.53 17.00
N SER A 249 -3.17 7.34 17.19
CA SER A 249 -4.39 6.89 16.54
C SER A 249 -5.64 7.25 17.36
N VAL A 250 -6.81 7.24 16.72
CA VAL A 250 -8.09 7.52 17.37
C VAL A 250 -8.87 6.23 17.63
N GLN A 251 -9.88 6.30 18.52
CA GLN A 251 -10.94 5.29 18.56
C GLN A 251 -12.04 5.69 17.57
N LEU A 252 -12.60 4.73 16.86
CA LEU A 252 -13.79 4.92 16.03
C LEU A 252 -14.99 4.20 16.65
N GLN A 253 -16.17 4.81 16.48
CA GLN A 253 -17.41 4.12 16.76
C GLN A 253 -17.74 3.21 15.57
N ASN A 254 -17.90 1.93 15.83
CA ASN A 254 -18.24 0.94 14.81
C ASN A 254 -19.77 0.87 14.56
N LYS A 255 -20.18 -0.02 13.68
CA LYS A 255 -21.58 -0.23 13.29
C LYS A 255 -22.50 -0.56 14.45
N ASP A 256 -22.01 -1.32 15.42
CA ASP A 256 -22.76 -1.76 16.61
C ASP A 256 -22.82 -0.66 17.69
N GLY A 257 -22.13 0.46 17.50
CA GLY A 257 -22.08 1.59 18.42
C GLY A 257 -20.92 1.51 19.44
N ASP A 258 -20.05 0.52 19.36
CA ASP A 258 -18.93 0.33 20.27
C ASP A 258 -17.73 1.21 19.86
N TRP A 259 -16.99 1.67 20.87
CA TRP A 259 -15.74 2.40 20.66
C TRP A 259 -14.57 1.43 20.54
N VAL A 260 -14.03 1.31 19.33
CA VAL A 260 -12.97 0.36 19.00
C VAL A 260 -11.64 1.06 18.77
N ARG A 261 -10.55 0.46 19.26
CA ARG A 261 -9.18 0.85 18.93
C ARG A 261 -8.67 0.02 17.73
N PRO A 262 -7.83 0.60 16.87
CA PRO A 262 -7.17 -0.18 15.84
C PRO A 262 -6.22 -1.20 16.48
N SER A 263 -6.31 -2.42 16.02
CA SER A 263 -5.45 -3.54 16.45
C SER A 263 -5.60 -4.71 15.49
N LEU A 264 -4.61 -5.61 15.46
CA LEU A 264 -4.71 -6.86 14.71
C LEU A 264 -6.03 -7.61 15.02
N GLY A 265 -6.41 -7.68 16.31
CA GLY A 265 -7.65 -8.35 16.72
C GLY A 265 -8.91 -7.70 16.15
N SER A 266 -8.98 -6.35 16.09
CA SER A 266 -10.15 -5.66 15.55
C SER A 266 -10.22 -5.72 14.02
N PHE A 267 -9.09 -5.81 13.34
CA PHE A 267 -9.03 -6.07 11.89
C PHE A 267 -9.40 -7.50 11.57
N SER A 268 -8.92 -8.48 12.38
CA SER A 268 -9.29 -9.90 12.24
C SER A 268 -10.78 -10.12 12.44
N ALA A 269 -11.39 -9.42 13.42
CA ALA A 269 -12.83 -9.49 13.64
C ALA A 269 -13.62 -9.00 12.40
N ALA A 270 -13.19 -7.92 11.78
CA ALA A 270 -13.82 -7.42 10.55
C ALA A 270 -13.56 -8.34 9.34
N ALA A 271 -12.36 -8.92 9.23
CA ALA A 271 -12.00 -9.84 8.14
C ALA A 271 -12.77 -11.18 8.23
N ALA A 272 -13.17 -11.59 9.43
CA ALA A 272 -13.94 -12.83 9.65
C ALA A 272 -15.35 -12.78 9.03
N GLU A 273 -15.88 -11.58 8.79
CA GLU A 273 -17.19 -11.38 8.15
C GLU A 273 -17.10 -11.42 6.61
N ALA A 274 -15.90 -11.59 6.03
CA ALA A 274 -15.68 -11.59 4.59
C ALA A 274 -16.16 -12.91 3.93
N ASP A 275 -17.10 -12.80 3.00
CA ASP A 275 -17.57 -13.92 2.17
C ASP A 275 -16.85 -13.94 0.83
N TRP A 276 -15.61 -14.47 0.83
CA TRP A 276 -14.76 -14.55 -0.35
C TRP A 276 -15.30 -15.49 -1.43
N GLU A 277 -16.04 -16.54 -1.05
CA GLU A 277 -16.63 -17.49 -2.00
C GLU A 277 -17.69 -16.81 -2.86
N SER A 278 -18.54 -15.99 -2.26
CA SER A 278 -19.55 -15.20 -2.97
C SER A 278 -18.98 -14.08 -3.84
N ALA A 279 -17.73 -13.68 -3.59
CA ALA A 279 -17.04 -12.65 -4.36
C ALA A 279 -16.31 -13.15 -5.62
N LEU A 280 -16.31 -14.46 -5.86
CA LEU A 280 -15.73 -15.05 -7.09
C LEU A 280 -16.51 -14.59 -8.33
N PRO A 281 -15.85 -14.44 -9.51
CA PRO A 281 -14.41 -14.66 -9.73
C PRO A 281 -13.51 -13.43 -9.46
N ALA A 282 -14.09 -12.25 -9.25
CA ALA A 282 -13.32 -11.01 -9.11
C ALA A 282 -12.68 -10.85 -7.72
N MET A 283 -13.24 -11.47 -6.69
CA MET A 283 -12.87 -11.35 -5.27
C MET A 283 -12.87 -9.88 -4.78
N ASP A 284 -13.76 -9.03 -5.32
CA ASP A 284 -13.80 -7.57 -5.16
C ASP A 284 -14.55 -7.10 -3.89
N LEU A 285 -14.20 -7.64 -2.74
CA LEU A 285 -14.83 -7.33 -1.46
C LEU A 285 -14.39 -6.00 -0.85
N ALA A 286 -15.38 -5.23 -0.38
CA ALA A 286 -15.18 -4.10 0.52
C ALA A 286 -15.46 -4.53 1.97
N LEU A 287 -14.46 -4.44 2.85
CA LEU A 287 -14.55 -4.88 4.25
C LEU A 287 -14.83 -3.72 5.23
N VAL A 288 -15.39 -2.61 4.75
CA VAL A 288 -15.73 -1.46 5.60
C VAL A 288 -17.05 -1.67 6.31
N ASP A 289 -17.17 -1.09 7.50
CA ASP A 289 -18.40 -1.05 8.32
C ASP A 289 -19.02 -2.44 8.59
N GLN A 290 -18.17 -3.45 8.83
CA GLN A 290 -18.62 -4.79 9.19
C GLN A 290 -19.29 -4.81 10.57
N PRO A 291 -20.33 -5.68 10.79
CA PRO A 291 -20.96 -5.84 12.09
C PRO A 291 -20.02 -6.48 13.09
N GLY A 292 -20.32 -6.34 14.39
CA GLY A 292 -19.60 -6.95 15.49
C GLY A 292 -18.96 -5.95 16.45
N ALA A 293 -19.13 -6.19 17.75
CA ALA A 293 -18.72 -5.25 18.80
C ALA A 293 -17.21 -4.92 18.83
N ALA A 294 -16.37 -5.80 18.27
CA ALA A 294 -14.92 -5.62 18.25
C ALA A 294 -14.36 -5.23 16.87
N THR A 295 -15.19 -5.09 15.82
CA THR A 295 -14.75 -4.84 14.45
C THR A 295 -14.23 -3.42 14.26
N TRP A 296 -13.06 -3.28 13.64
CA TRP A 296 -12.56 -1.99 13.18
C TRP A 296 -13.31 -1.56 11.91
N PRO A 297 -13.93 -0.37 11.87
CA PRO A 297 -14.85 -0.04 10.80
C PRO A 297 -14.19 0.31 9.46
N ILE A 298 -12.87 0.62 9.44
CA ILE A 298 -12.15 0.97 8.22
C ILE A 298 -11.12 -0.13 7.90
N THR A 299 -11.63 -1.33 7.63
CA THR A 299 -10.80 -2.49 7.26
C THR A 299 -10.85 -2.69 5.75
N GLY A 300 -9.75 -3.12 5.15
CA GLY A 300 -9.67 -3.42 3.73
C GLY A 300 -8.63 -4.48 3.41
N ALA A 301 -8.76 -5.10 2.24
CA ALA A 301 -7.80 -6.04 1.70
C ALA A 301 -6.88 -5.36 0.68
N SER A 302 -5.68 -5.91 0.52
CA SER A 302 -4.80 -5.60 -0.61
C SER A 302 -4.80 -6.76 -1.58
N PHE A 303 -4.91 -6.44 -2.86
CA PHE A 303 -5.08 -7.39 -3.96
C PHE A 303 -3.84 -7.40 -4.85
N ILE A 304 -3.52 -8.56 -5.36
CA ILE A 304 -2.51 -8.78 -6.39
C ILE A 304 -3.21 -8.88 -7.74
N LEU A 305 -2.60 -8.25 -8.74
CA LEU A 305 -3.02 -8.28 -10.14
C LEU A 305 -1.92 -8.95 -10.97
N ILE A 306 -2.28 -9.97 -11.74
CA ILE A 306 -1.37 -10.66 -12.68
C ILE A 306 -1.97 -10.71 -14.08
N GLN A 307 -1.13 -10.89 -15.10
CA GLN A 307 -1.61 -11.14 -16.46
C GLN A 307 -2.31 -12.49 -16.52
N LYS A 308 -3.53 -12.52 -17.08
CA LYS A 308 -4.28 -13.78 -17.31
C LYS A 308 -3.59 -14.66 -18.33
N ASP A 309 -3.06 -14.06 -19.41
CA ASP A 309 -2.25 -14.76 -20.41
C ASP A 309 -0.94 -13.99 -20.63
N SER A 310 0.16 -14.55 -20.17
CA SER A 310 1.47 -13.94 -20.21
C SER A 310 2.29 -14.46 -21.39
N VAL A 311 3.23 -13.68 -21.86
CA VAL A 311 4.24 -14.11 -22.82
C VAL A 311 5.42 -14.82 -22.16
N ASP A 312 5.58 -14.69 -20.83
CA ASP A 312 6.68 -15.27 -20.05
C ASP A 312 6.14 -16.14 -18.90
N ALA A 313 6.05 -17.43 -19.16
CA ALA A 313 5.59 -18.43 -18.19
C ALA A 313 6.50 -18.50 -16.94
N ALA A 314 7.82 -18.37 -17.12
CA ALA A 314 8.77 -18.50 -16.02
C ALA A 314 8.63 -17.33 -15.03
N GLN A 315 8.38 -16.13 -15.56
CA GLN A 315 8.24 -14.93 -14.73
C GLN A 315 6.93 -14.93 -13.95
N VAL A 316 5.79 -15.30 -14.58
CA VAL A 316 4.51 -15.44 -13.87
C VAL A 316 4.61 -16.53 -12.80
N LYS A 317 5.21 -17.68 -13.13
CA LYS A 317 5.40 -18.77 -12.16
C LYS A 317 6.28 -18.32 -10.98
N ALA A 318 7.31 -17.54 -11.22
CA ALA A 318 8.16 -17.00 -10.15
C ALA A 318 7.38 -16.03 -9.23
N ALA A 319 6.50 -15.19 -9.80
CA ALA A 319 5.64 -14.30 -9.02
C ALA A 319 4.62 -15.11 -8.20
N LEU A 320 3.94 -16.09 -8.79
CA LEU A 320 3.00 -16.95 -8.08
C LEU A 320 3.68 -17.77 -6.98
N ALA A 321 4.89 -18.32 -7.22
CA ALA A 321 5.65 -19.05 -6.22
C ALA A 321 6.05 -18.17 -5.01
N PHE A 322 6.25 -16.87 -5.19
CA PHE A 322 6.43 -15.95 -4.08
C PHE A 322 5.16 -15.80 -3.24
N PHE A 323 3.99 -15.65 -3.88
CA PHE A 323 2.73 -15.51 -3.16
C PHE A 323 2.27 -16.82 -2.52
N ASP A 324 2.48 -17.95 -3.18
CA ASP A 324 2.29 -19.29 -2.64
C ASP A 324 3.09 -19.49 -1.33
N TRP A 325 4.40 -19.21 -1.39
CA TRP A 325 5.24 -19.24 -0.20
C TRP A 325 4.71 -18.29 0.90
N ALA A 326 4.23 -17.11 0.54
CA ALA A 326 3.72 -16.14 1.49
C ALA A 326 2.41 -16.61 2.15
N PHE A 327 1.51 -17.28 1.44
CA PHE A 327 0.33 -17.92 2.00
C PHE A 327 0.70 -19.02 3.00
N GLU A 328 1.66 -19.87 2.64
CA GLU A 328 2.07 -21.01 3.47
C GLU A 328 2.93 -20.61 4.69
N ASN A 329 3.81 -19.64 4.54
CA ASN A 329 4.87 -19.34 5.50
C ASN A 329 4.82 -17.92 6.08
N GLY A 330 4.07 -17.00 5.45
CA GLY A 330 4.13 -15.58 5.74
C GLY A 330 3.25 -15.09 6.89
N SER A 331 2.37 -15.93 7.45
CA SER A 331 1.37 -15.53 8.44
C SER A 331 1.97 -14.90 9.70
N ALA A 332 3.01 -15.50 10.27
CA ALA A 332 3.65 -14.97 11.48
C ALA A 332 4.27 -13.58 11.25
N THR A 333 4.78 -13.32 10.06
CA THR A 333 5.33 -12.01 9.69
C THR A 333 4.20 -10.99 9.45
N ALA A 334 3.09 -11.41 8.85
CA ALA A 334 1.90 -10.57 8.71
C ALA A 334 1.39 -10.12 10.08
N GLU A 335 1.14 -11.04 11.00
CA GLU A 335 0.67 -10.74 12.36
C GLU A 335 1.63 -9.85 13.14
N ARG A 336 2.94 -10.09 13.03
CA ARG A 336 3.97 -9.26 13.67
C ARG A 336 3.96 -7.81 13.18
N LEU A 337 3.50 -7.59 11.96
CA LEU A 337 3.36 -6.27 11.33
C LEU A 337 1.92 -5.74 11.39
N ASP A 338 1.05 -6.37 12.19
CA ASP A 338 -0.37 -6.04 12.40
C ASP A 338 -1.23 -6.17 11.12
N TYR A 339 -0.82 -6.99 10.14
CA TYR A 339 -1.69 -7.45 9.03
C TYR A 339 -2.38 -8.75 9.39
N VAL A 340 -3.61 -8.90 8.93
CA VAL A 340 -4.37 -10.14 9.05
C VAL A 340 -4.01 -11.04 7.86
N PRO A 341 -3.41 -12.22 8.10
CA PRO A 341 -3.22 -13.20 7.04
C PRO A 341 -4.57 -13.76 6.60
N LEU A 342 -4.67 -14.11 5.33
CA LEU A 342 -5.88 -14.75 4.81
C LEU A 342 -5.95 -16.22 5.27
N PRO A 343 -7.16 -16.71 5.58
CA PRO A 343 -7.32 -18.09 6.03
C PRO A 343 -7.11 -19.10 4.88
N ALA A 344 -6.78 -20.36 5.26
CA ALA A 344 -6.43 -21.40 4.29
C ALA A 344 -7.51 -21.69 3.23
N ASN A 345 -8.80 -21.55 3.57
CA ASN A 345 -9.88 -21.71 2.61
C ASN A 345 -9.86 -20.63 1.51
N VAL A 346 -9.45 -19.40 1.82
CA VAL A 346 -9.29 -18.34 0.82
C VAL A 346 -8.09 -18.64 -0.10
N TYR A 347 -6.99 -19.14 0.46
CA TYR A 347 -5.86 -19.59 -0.35
C TYR A 347 -6.28 -20.70 -1.33
N GLN A 348 -7.05 -21.69 -0.88
CA GLN A 348 -7.59 -22.74 -1.75
C GLN A 348 -8.47 -22.19 -2.89
N LEU A 349 -9.33 -21.19 -2.61
CA LEU A 349 -10.11 -20.51 -3.65
C LEU A 349 -9.19 -19.77 -4.65
N VAL A 350 -8.13 -19.12 -4.16
CA VAL A 350 -7.16 -18.44 -5.03
C VAL A 350 -6.45 -19.42 -5.96
N GLU A 351 -6.02 -20.58 -5.47
CA GLU A 351 -5.39 -21.60 -6.30
C GLU A 351 -6.37 -22.17 -7.33
N SER A 352 -7.55 -22.66 -6.87
CA SER A 352 -8.49 -23.38 -7.72
C SER A 352 -9.21 -22.49 -8.72
N ASP A 353 -9.58 -21.26 -8.36
CA ASP A 353 -10.47 -20.41 -9.15
C ASP A 353 -9.76 -19.21 -9.80
N VAL A 354 -8.56 -18.83 -9.32
CA VAL A 354 -7.80 -17.72 -9.90
C VAL A 354 -6.54 -18.20 -10.59
N TRP A 355 -5.61 -18.86 -9.87
CA TRP A 355 -4.31 -19.24 -10.45
C TRP A 355 -4.40 -20.32 -11.51
N SER A 356 -5.36 -21.23 -11.39
CA SER A 356 -5.67 -22.23 -12.45
C SER A 356 -6.06 -21.60 -13.79
N ASN A 357 -6.45 -20.33 -13.81
CA ASN A 357 -6.77 -19.56 -15.01
C ASN A 357 -5.58 -18.74 -15.54
N ALA A 358 -4.42 -18.74 -14.85
CA ALA A 358 -3.22 -18.09 -15.32
C ALA A 358 -2.55 -18.94 -16.41
N THR A 359 -2.39 -18.37 -17.60
CA THR A 359 -1.83 -19.08 -18.76
C THR A 359 -0.60 -18.36 -19.33
N ALA A 360 0.22 -19.12 -20.06
CA ALA A 360 1.24 -18.56 -20.92
C ALA A 360 1.24 -19.33 -22.24
N ALA A 361 1.10 -18.63 -23.36
CA ALA A 361 0.92 -19.22 -24.68
C ALA A 361 -0.18 -20.31 -24.72
N GLY A 362 -1.25 -20.13 -23.94
CA GLY A 362 -2.40 -21.03 -23.83
C GLY A 362 -2.19 -22.26 -22.93
N ALA A 363 -1.04 -22.42 -22.28
CA ALA A 363 -0.82 -23.46 -21.28
C ALA A 363 -0.95 -22.90 -19.86
N VAL A 364 -1.58 -23.62 -18.94
CA VAL A 364 -1.67 -23.26 -17.51
C VAL A 364 -0.26 -23.19 -16.92
N VAL A 365 0.02 -22.16 -16.15
CA VAL A 365 1.37 -21.93 -15.56
C VAL A 365 1.46 -22.39 -14.11
N TRP A 366 0.33 -22.62 -13.44
CA TRP A 366 0.25 -23.09 -12.05
C TRP A 366 -0.64 -24.33 -11.97
N GLU A 367 -0.05 -25.47 -11.55
CA GLU A 367 -0.71 -26.78 -11.41
C GLU A 367 -0.58 -27.29 -9.97
#